data_4cbd8b2b2c85d282b5a3f6f1bcdf6f9d
#
_entry.id   4cbd8b2b2c85d282b5a3f6f1bcdf6f9d
#
_cell.length_a   1.000
_cell.length_b   1.000
_cell.length_c   1.000
_cell.angle_alpha   90.00
_cell.angle_beta   90.00
_cell.angle_gamma   90.00
#
_symmetry.space_group_name_H-M   'P 1'
#
loop_
_entity.id
_entity.type
_entity.pdbx_description
1 polymer ?
#
loop_
_entity_poly.entity_id
_entity_poly.type
_entity_poly.pdbx_seq_one_letter_code
_entity_poly.pdbx_strand_id
1 'polypeptide(L)'
;AGGNEGSRFAYAELNLPLVNPDQSVAGIRRLELTGAIRTEDYDSYGRVTTPKIGLIYSPSNDWTLKASWGKSFKTPTLYQGHIEQFSYLYPAAILGGTGYAPDATAMYLNGGNLALTPERAKTWSASIALHPEALPRLETELTVFDIDYTDRIVFPITSTSDMLTNPAYADFVTRNPTVEQQTKVITSTEFANQSGAPYDPGNVVAIIDDRFVNAARQRIKGIDLSGSYRFDLANSRLTVRGSVSWLNSEQALTSTSMLSDSAGILFYPAKVSGRVGVVWAREGLTASIFGNYKSGVTNIADGRKGASFTTFDATLRYDTGARDSVLSNMAFEISAQNLLNRKPPLYAVTSFENAPYDSTNYSAIGRFLSFSISKRW
;
A
#
# COMPACT_ATOMS: atom_id res chain seq x y z
N ALA A 1 3.41 26.52 -8.86
CA ALA A 1 3.90 25.63 -9.92
C ALA A 1 2.72 24.91 -10.58
N GLY A 2 2.74 24.71 -11.90
CA GLY A 2 1.72 24.02 -12.68
C GLY A 2 2.35 23.30 -13.85
N GLY A 3 1.69 22.27 -14.36
CA GLY A 3 2.14 21.51 -15.53
C GLY A 3 0.97 20.81 -16.21
N ASN A 4 1.17 20.44 -17.46
CA ASN A 4 0.25 19.63 -18.25
C ASN A 4 0.98 18.36 -18.69
N GLU A 5 0.28 17.25 -18.73
CA GLU A 5 0.77 15.99 -19.26
C GLU A 5 -0.26 15.42 -20.22
N GLY A 6 0.16 15.19 -21.48
CA GLY A 6 -0.64 14.52 -22.48
C GLY A 6 -0.22 13.06 -22.60
N SER A 7 -1.18 12.18 -22.88
CA SER A 7 -0.86 10.77 -23.20
C SER A 7 -1.75 10.23 -24.30
N ARG A 8 -1.21 9.26 -25.05
CA ARG A 8 -1.92 8.46 -26.04
C ARG A 8 -1.71 7.00 -25.73
N PHE A 9 -2.73 6.18 -25.88
CA PHE A 9 -2.60 4.76 -25.58
C PHE A 9 -3.29 3.90 -26.62
N ALA A 10 -2.79 2.67 -26.73
CA ALA A 10 -3.45 1.57 -27.43
C ALA A 10 -3.35 0.32 -26.56
N TYR A 11 -4.35 -0.55 -26.64
CA TYR A 11 -4.32 -1.83 -25.96
C TYR A 11 -4.97 -2.92 -26.82
N ALA A 12 -4.56 -4.15 -26.55
CA ALA A 12 -5.17 -5.36 -27.11
C ALA A 12 -5.34 -6.38 -25.98
N GLU A 13 -6.45 -7.07 -25.99
CA GLU A 13 -6.77 -8.14 -25.05
C GLU A 13 -7.23 -9.37 -25.82
N LEU A 14 -6.78 -10.54 -25.38
CA LEU A 14 -7.11 -11.83 -25.96
C LEU A 14 -7.52 -12.76 -24.84
N ASN A 15 -8.68 -13.39 -25.00
CA ASN A 15 -9.15 -14.47 -24.16
C ASN A 15 -9.32 -15.72 -25.03
N LEU A 16 -8.61 -16.80 -24.69
CA LEU A 16 -8.61 -18.07 -25.40
C LEU A 16 -9.17 -19.17 -24.49
N PRO A 17 -10.48 -19.45 -24.56
CA PRO A 17 -11.07 -20.62 -23.89
C PRO A 17 -10.69 -21.87 -24.70
N LEU A 18 -9.58 -22.54 -24.30
CA LEU A 18 -9.04 -23.70 -25.01
C LEU A 18 -9.85 -24.96 -24.73
N VAL A 19 -10.36 -25.11 -23.52
CA VAL A 19 -11.27 -26.20 -23.12
C VAL A 19 -12.38 -25.60 -22.28
N ASN A 20 -13.61 -25.85 -22.70
CA ASN A 20 -14.83 -25.45 -21.98
C ASN A 20 -15.44 -26.64 -21.20
N PRO A 21 -16.25 -26.37 -20.15
CA PRO A 21 -16.88 -27.41 -19.34
C PRO A 21 -17.72 -28.43 -20.13
N ASP A 22 -18.24 -28.04 -21.28
CA ASP A 22 -19.10 -28.88 -22.14
C ASP A 22 -18.27 -29.87 -22.99
N GLN A 23 -16.95 -29.69 -23.08
CA GLN A 23 -16.03 -30.56 -23.80
C GLN A 23 -15.54 -31.64 -22.85
N SER A 24 -15.85 -32.90 -23.14
CA SER A 24 -15.45 -34.04 -22.31
C SER A 24 -13.97 -34.42 -22.49
N VAL A 25 -13.06 -33.53 -22.06
CA VAL A 25 -11.61 -33.81 -22.08
C VAL A 25 -11.18 -34.34 -20.71
N ALA A 26 -10.60 -35.53 -20.70
CA ALA A 26 -10.18 -36.18 -19.46
C ALA A 26 -9.16 -35.31 -18.69
N GLY A 27 -9.41 -35.05 -17.42
CA GLY A 27 -8.53 -34.27 -16.56
C GLY A 27 -8.47 -32.75 -16.85
N ILE A 28 -9.28 -32.26 -17.81
CA ILE A 28 -9.33 -30.82 -18.15
C ILE A 28 -10.79 -30.44 -18.35
N ARG A 29 -11.40 -29.90 -17.30
CA ARG A 29 -12.75 -29.36 -17.39
C ARG A 29 -12.77 -27.95 -17.98
N ARG A 30 -11.82 -27.12 -17.60
CA ARG A 30 -11.64 -25.75 -18.11
C ARG A 30 -10.17 -25.43 -18.27
N LEU A 31 -9.81 -24.91 -19.41
CA LEU A 31 -8.48 -24.34 -19.67
C LEU A 31 -8.66 -23.05 -20.46
N GLU A 32 -8.21 -21.97 -19.86
CA GLU A 32 -8.36 -20.64 -20.43
C GLU A 32 -7.05 -19.86 -20.29
N LEU A 33 -6.59 -19.29 -21.40
CA LEU A 33 -5.45 -18.38 -21.45
C LEU A 33 -5.93 -16.96 -21.72
N THR A 34 -5.42 -16.02 -20.95
CA THR A 34 -5.64 -14.59 -21.19
C THR A 34 -4.33 -13.90 -21.46
N GLY A 35 -4.34 -12.98 -22.41
CA GLY A 35 -3.20 -12.13 -22.73
C GLY A 35 -3.67 -10.70 -22.93
N ALA A 36 -2.94 -9.75 -22.42
CA ALA A 36 -3.18 -8.33 -22.65
C ALA A 36 -1.86 -7.60 -22.85
N ILE A 37 -1.86 -6.63 -23.71
CA ILE A 37 -0.76 -5.70 -23.89
C ILE A 37 -1.32 -4.28 -24.00
N ARG A 38 -0.75 -3.38 -23.25
CA ARG A 38 -1.06 -1.95 -23.33
C ARG A 38 0.21 -1.17 -23.54
N THR A 39 0.18 -0.22 -24.48
CA THR A 39 1.24 0.75 -24.70
C THR A 39 0.69 2.14 -24.51
N GLU A 40 1.41 2.96 -23.79
CA GLU A 40 1.09 4.38 -23.57
C GLU A 40 2.31 5.21 -23.93
N ASP A 41 2.06 6.33 -24.59
CA ASP A 41 3.08 7.31 -24.99
C ASP A 41 2.75 8.63 -24.33
N TYR A 42 3.64 9.07 -23.44
CA TYR A 42 3.50 10.29 -22.65
C TYR A 42 4.42 11.37 -23.21
N ASP A 43 3.95 12.60 -23.22
CA ASP A 43 4.73 13.73 -23.74
C ASP A 43 6.05 13.91 -22.99
N SER A 44 6.03 13.73 -21.65
CA SER A 44 7.21 13.94 -20.78
C SER A 44 8.04 12.67 -20.53
N TYR A 45 7.42 11.47 -20.56
CA TYR A 45 8.08 10.24 -20.10
C TYR A 45 8.29 9.21 -21.20
N GLY A 46 7.83 9.50 -22.43
CA GLY A 46 7.91 8.60 -23.56
C GLY A 46 7.04 7.36 -23.43
N ARG A 47 7.41 6.32 -24.17
CA ARG A 47 6.59 5.12 -24.32
C ARG A 47 6.82 4.09 -23.21
N VAL A 48 5.71 3.60 -22.62
CA VAL A 48 5.71 2.49 -21.67
C VAL A 48 4.77 1.39 -22.16
N THR A 49 5.24 0.13 -22.14
CA THR A 49 4.45 -1.04 -22.54
C THR A 49 4.34 -2.02 -21.39
N THR A 50 3.11 -2.48 -21.11
CA THR A 50 2.77 -3.37 -20.01
C THR A 50 2.04 -4.61 -20.52
N PRO A 51 2.73 -5.76 -20.63
CA PRO A 51 2.11 -7.05 -20.91
C PRO A 51 1.53 -7.68 -19.64
N LYS A 52 0.44 -8.46 -19.81
CA LYS A 52 -0.14 -9.35 -18.81
C LYS A 52 -0.48 -10.70 -19.44
N ILE A 53 -0.32 -11.77 -18.67
CA ILE A 53 -0.68 -13.13 -19.05
C ILE A 53 -1.40 -13.77 -17.86
N GLY A 54 -2.46 -14.51 -18.13
CA GLY A 54 -3.21 -15.26 -17.12
C GLY A 54 -3.56 -16.66 -17.62
N LEU A 55 -3.68 -17.56 -16.67
CA LEU A 55 -4.07 -18.97 -16.87
C LEU A 55 -5.16 -19.30 -15.87
N ILE A 56 -6.23 -19.94 -16.33
CA ILE A 56 -7.24 -20.61 -15.49
C ILE A 56 -7.26 -22.06 -15.92
N TYR A 57 -7.07 -22.97 -14.98
CA TYR A 57 -7.12 -24.40 -15.19
C TYR A 57 -7.98 -25.08 -14.13
N SER A 58 -9.04 -25.74 -14.54
CA SER A 58 -9.87 -26.57 -13.69
C SER A 58 -9.77 -28.02 -14.13
N PRO A 59 -9.08 -28.89 -13.39
CA PRO A 59 -9.01 -30.33 -13.72
C PRO A 59 -10.36 -31.02 -13.50
N SER A 60 -11.14 -30.55 -12.52
CA SER A 60 -12.48 -31.06 -12.18
C SER A 60 -13.39 -29.91 -11.75
N ASN A 61 -14.60 -30.22 -11.24
CA ASN A 61 -15.50 -29.24 -10.63
C ASN A 61 -14.96 -28.73 -9.29
N ASP A 62 -14.18 -29.56 -8.60
CA ASP A 62 -13.72 -29.29 -7.22
C ASP A 62 -12.59 -28.26 -7.16
N TRP A 63 -11.80 -28.16 -8.23
CA TRP A 63 -10.55 -27.41 -8.23
C TRP A 63 -10.46 -26.39 -9.35
N THR A 64 -10.02 -25.20 -9.01
CA THR A 64 -9.62 -24.21 -9.99
C THR A 64 -8.27 -23.63 -9.61
N LEU A 65 -7.30 -23.81 -10.49
CA LEU A 65 -5.98 -23.21 -10.40
C LEU A 65 -5.97 -21.93 -11.27
N LYS A 66 -5.48 -20.84 -10.71
CA LYS A 66 -5.30 -19.59 -11.44
C LYS A 66 -3.85 -19.15 -11.30
N ALA A 67 -3.28 -18.63 -12.36
CA ALA A 67 -1.96 -18.01 -12.31
C ALA A 67 -1.98 -16.73 -13.15
N SER A 68 -1.27 -15.71 -12.72
CA SER A 68 -1.10 -14.51 -13.50
C SER A 68 0.29 -13.93 -13.35
N TRP A 69 0.75 -13.30 -14.41
CA TRP A 69 1.97 -12.51 -14.44
C TRP A 69 1.73 -11.25 -15.25
N GLY A 70 2.30 -10.14 -14.81
CA GLY A 70 2.20 -8.91 -15.56
C GLY A 70 3.18 -7.83 -15.11
N LYS A 71 3.31 -6.83 -15.95
CA LYS A 71 4.02 -5.58 -15.65
C LYS A 71 3.01 -4.46 -15.49
N SER A 72 3.30 -3.51 -14.63
CA SER A 72 2.58 -2.26 -14.48
C SER A 72 3.56 -1.10 -14.27
N PHE A 73 3.07 0.10 -14.41
CA PHE A 73 3.84 1.31 -14.16
C PHE A 73 2.93 2.37 -13.54
N LYS A 74 3.58 3.38 -12.96
CA LYS A 74 2.94 4.60 -12.47
C LYS A 74 3.80 5.77 -12.90
N THR A 75 3.23 6.75 -13.59
CA THR A 75 3.93 7.98 -13.97
C THR A 75 4.17 8.86 -12.75
N PRO A 76 5.24 9.67 -12.74
CA PRO A 76 5.38 10.75 -11.79
C PRO A 76 4.13 11.63 -11.77
N THR A 77 3.75 12.10 -10.62
CA THR A 77 2.68 13.10 -10.52
C THR A 77 3.18 14.48 -10.94
N LEU A 78 2.29 15.35 -11.39
CA LEU A 78 2.65 16.75 -11.69
C LEU A 78 3.27 17.43 -10.46
N TYR A 79 2.82 17.10 -9.26
CA TYR A 79 3.40 17.58 -8.01
C TYR A 79 4.86 17.15 -7.87
N GLN A 80 5.18 15.87 -8.07
CA GLN A 80 6.54 15.35 -7.96
C GLN A 80 7.50 15.96 -8.98
N GLY A 81 7.00 16.27 -10.17
CA GLY A 81 7.81 16.90 -11.21
C GLY A 81 7.98 18.42 -11.03
N HIS A 82 6.91 19.13 -10.62
CA HIS A 82 6.81 20.57 -10.78
C HIS A 82 6.67 21.36 -9.48
N ILE A 83 6.66 20.69 -8.29
CA ILE A 83 6.71 21.44 -7.04
C ILE A 83 7.98 22.29 -7.02
N GLU A 84 7.86 23.47 -6.50
CA GLU A 84 8.94 24.46 -6.44
C GLU A 84 10.17 23.89 -5.73
N GLN A 85 11.35 24.22 -6.26
CA GLN A 85 12.61 23.79 -5.68
C GLN A 85 13.11 24.89 -4.72
N PHE A 86 13.40 24.44 -3.50
CA PHE A 86 13.98 25.28 -2.45
C PHE A 86 15.39 24.85 -2.13
N SER A 87 16.24 25.78 -1.83
CA SER A 87 17.53 25.49 -1.25
C SER A 87 17.78 26.32 0.00
N TYR A 88 18.35 25.67 0.99
CA TYR A 88 18.66 26.25 2.28
C TYR A 88 20.14 26.10 2.57
N LEU A 89 20.77 27.16 3.07
CA LEU A 89 22.12 27.09 3.63
C LEU A 89 22.01 26.90 5.13
N TYR A 90 22.46 25.78 5.64
CA TYR A 90 22.47 25.47 7.07
C TYR A 90 23.88 25.32 7.63
N PRO A 91 24.12 25.51 8.94
CA PRO A 91 25.34 25.05 9.58
C PRO A 91 25.51 23.55 9.34
N ALA A 92 26.69 23.10 8.91
CA ALA A 92 26.95 21.67 8.63
C ALA A 92 26.70 20.78 9.86
N ALA A 93 26.92 21.32 11.05
CA ALA A 93 26.74 20.59 12.32
C ALA A 93 25.31 20.07 12.53
N ILE A 94 24.27 20.83 12.14
CA ILE A 94 22.87 20.39 12.32
C ILE A 94 22.45 19.30 11.31
N LEU A 95 23.21 19.13 10.24
CA LEU A 95 23.01 18.12 9.21
C LEU A 95 23.92 16.88 9.40
N GLY A 96 24.43 16.69 10.62
CA GLY A 96 25.31 15.58 10.97
C GLY A 96 26.79 15.83 10.71
N GLY A 97 27.16 17.04 10.30
CA GLY A 97 28.55 17.42 9.98
C GLY A 97 29.38 17.83 11.18
N THR A 98 29.32 17.08 12.29
CA THR A 98 30.03 17.42 13.55
C THR A 98 31.58 17.35 13.46
N GLY A 99 32.12 16.77 12.38
CA GLY A 99 33.57 16.70 12.11
C GLY A 99 34.11 17.88 11.29
N TYR A 100 33.28 18.81 10.85
CA TYR A 100 33.68 20.00 10.11
C TYR A 100 34.00 21.19 11.04
N ALA A 101 34.59 22.23 10.48
CA ALA A 101 34.83 23.47 11.20
C ALA A 101 33.53 24.08 11.72
N PRO A 102 33.53 24.86 12.84
CA PRO A 102 32.33 25.43 13.42
C PRO A 102 31.54 26.38 12.49
N ASP A 103 32.22 27.01 11.55
CA ASP A 103 31.68 27.92 10.54
C ASP A 103 31.32 27.22 9.22
N ALA A 104 31.54 25.90 9.13
CA ALA A 104 31.19 25.13 7.95
C ALA A 104 29.67 25.09 7.73
N THR A 105 29.28 25.27 6.48
CA THR A 105 27.88 25.24 6.05
C THR A 105 27.65 24.16 5.00
N ALA A 106 26.40 23.74 4.82
CA ALA A 106 26.00 22.88 3.72
C ALA A 106 24.68 23.39 3.11
N MET A 107 24.57 23.23 1.80
CA MET A 107 23.35 23.52 1.06
C MET A 107 22.44 22.30 1.07
N TYR A 108 21.21 22.46 1.45
CA TYR A 108 20.15 21.46 1.39
C TYR A 108 19.15 21.85 0.32
N LEU A 109 18.97 21.01 -0.69
CA LEU A 109 18.10 21.21 -1.84
C LEU A 109 16.95 20.21 -1.80
N ASN A 110 15.71 20.68 -1.88
CA ASN A 110 14.54 19.82 -2.00
C ASN A 110 13.55 20.34 -3.06
N GLY A 111 12.50 19.56 -3.35
CA GLY A 111 11.45 19.95 -4.27
C GLY A 111 11.23 18.98 -5.42
N GLY A 112 10.62 19.47 -6.50
CA GLY A 112 10.30 18.68 -7.68
C GLY A 112 11.51 18.34 -8.53
N ASN A 113 11.34 17.31 -9.39
CA ASN A 113 12.38 16.90 -10.33
C ASN A 113 11.77 16.50 -11.66
N LEU A 114 12.05 17.27 -12.70
CA LEU A 114 11.58 17.02 -14.07
C LEU A 114 12.26 15.82 -14.74
N ALA A 115 13.35 15.30 -14.17
CA ALA A 115 14.07 14.12 -14.69
C ALA A 115 13.50 12.80 -14.21
N LEU A 116 12.37 12.81 -13.46
CA LEU A 116 11.73 11.59 -12.99
C LEU A 116 11.23 10.74 -14.16
N THR A 117 11.33 9.43 -13.95
CA THR A 117 10.82 8.41 -14.88
C THR A 117 9.67 7.62 -14.24
N PRO A 118 8.85 6.90 -15.03
CA PRO A 118 7.80 6.08 -14.47
C PRO A 118 8.32 4.97 -13.53
N GLU A 119 7.70 4.86 -12.37
CA GLU A 119 7.86 3.73 -11.46
C GLU A 119 7.38 2.43 -12.15
N ARG A 120 7.98 1.28 -11.83
CA ARG A 120 7.68 0.01 -12.50
C ARG A 120 7.41 -1.10 -11.49
N ALA A 121 6.45 -1.97 -11.80
CA ALA A 121 6.23 -3.17 -11.02
C ALA A 121 6.13 -4.41 -11.92
N LYS A 122 6.65 -5.53 -11.41
CA LYS A 122 6.41 -6.89 -11.90
C LYS A 122 5.64 -7.63 -10.83
N THR A 123 4.53 -8.23 -11.22
CA THR A 123 3.67 -8.97 -10.30
C THR A 123 3.44 -10.36 -10.85
N TRP A 124 3.51 -11.36 -9.99
CA TRP A 124 2.94 -12.66 -10.26
C TRP A 124 2.06 -13.09 -9.10
N SER A 125 1.03 -13.87 -9.40
CA SER A 125 0.19 -14.52 -8.42
C SER A 125 -0.22 -15.90 -8.88
N ALA A 126 -0.44 -16.78 -7.91
CA ALA A 126 -1.03 -18.10 -8.15
C ALA A 126 -2.05 -18.37 -7.06
N SER A 127 -3.21 -18.92 -7.43
CA SER A 127 -4.23 -19.32 -6.47
C SER A 127 -4.82 -20.68 -6.78
N ILE A 128 -5.30 -21.33 -5.73
CA ILE A 128 -6.05 -22.56 -5.77
C ILE A 128 -7.39 -22.33 -5.07
N ALA A 129 -8.47 -22.48 -5.82
CA ALA A 129 -9.82 -22.42 -5.31
C ALA A 129 -10.42 -23.81 -5.24
N LEU A 130 -11.11 -24.09 -4.14
CA LEU A 130 -11.78 -25.36 -3.85
C LEU A 130 -13.31 -25.14 -3.80
N HIS A 131 -14.01 -25.97 -4.57
CA HIS A 131 -15.47 -26.03 -4.65
C HIS A 131 -15.94 -27.49 -4.60
N PRO A 132 -15.70 -28.23 -3.49
CA PRO A 132 -15.88 -29.68 -3.48
C PRO A 132 -17.34 -30.07 -3.72
N GLU A 133 -17.61 -30.96 -4.67
CA GLU A 133 -18.96 -31.49 -4.92
C GLU A 133 -19.52 -32.21 -3.69
N ALA A 134 -18.67 -32.83 -2.88
CA ALA A 134 -19.05 -33.46 -1.61
C ALA A 134 -19.47 -32.44 -0.53
N LEU A 135 -19.03 -31.17 -0.66
CA LEU A 135 -19.36 -30.07 0.24
C LEU A 135 -19.76 -28.83 -0.58
N PRO A 136 -20.90 -28.85 -1.29
CA PRO A 136 -21.25 -27.86 -2.31
C PRO A 136 -21.48 -26.43 -1.78
N ARG A 137 -21.37 -26.27 -0.47
CA ARG A 137 -21.53 -24.98 0.23
C ARG A 137 -20.21 -24.45 0.78
N LEU A 138 -19.11 -25.17 0.52
CA LEU A 138 -17.74 -24.73 0.84
C LEU A 138 -17.13 -24.03 -0.35
N GLU A 139 -16.69 -22.82 -0.13
CA GLU A 139 -15.85 -22.05 -1.06
C GLU A 139 -14.61 -21.62 -0.31
N THR A 140 -13.44 -21.92 -0.85
CA THR A 140 -12.18 -21.46 -0.27
C THR A 140 -11.14 -21.21 -1.36
N GLU A 141 -10.32 -20.21 -1.15
CA GLU A 141 -9.23 -19.84 -2.06
C GLU A 141 -7.98 -19.48 -1.27
N LEU A 142 -6.87 -20.10 -1.65
CA LEU A 142 -5.52 -19.76 -1.20
C LEU A 142 -4.79 -19.08 -2.34
N THR A 143 -4.26 -17.89 -2.11
CA THR A 143 -3.49 -17.11 -3.09
C THR A 143 -2.11 -16.82 -2.55
N VAL A 144 -1.10 -16.95 -3.38
CA VAL A 144 0.26 -16.49 -3.15
C VAL A 144 0.62 -15.43 -4.19
N PHE A 145 1.37 -14.40 -3.80
CA PHE A 145 1.79 -13.35 -4.71
C PHE A 145 3.17 -12.79 -4.36
N ASP A 146 3.84 -12.24 -5.38
CA ASP A 146 5.11 -11.52 -5.26
C ASP A 146 5.07 -10.30 -6.20
N ILE A 147 5.40 -9.14 -5.67
CA ILE A 147 5.45 -7.86 -6.38
C ILE A 147 6.85 -7.29 -6.20
N ASP A 148 7.57 -7.09 -7.30
CA ASP A 148 8.84 -6.38 -7.35
C ASP A 148 8.60 -4.98 -7.93
N TYR A 149 8.67 -3.96 -7.07
CA TYR A 149 8.39 -2.59 -7.39
C TYR A 149 9.68 -1.78 -7.38
N THR A 150 10.11 -1.33 -8.55
CA THR A 150 11.37 -0.64 -8.80
C THR A 150 11.15 0.80 -9.23
N ASP A 151 12.22 1.58 -9.20
CA ASP A 151 12.23 2.98 -9.63
C ASP A 151 11.19 3.84 -8.87
N ARG A 152 10.91 3.48 -7.61
CA ARG A 152 9.94 4.22 -6.79
C ARG A 152 10.44 5.64 -6.55
N ILE A 153 9.53 6.57 -6.69
CA ILE A 153 9.81 7.99 -6.49
C ILE A 153 9.68 8.31 -5.00
N VAL A 154 10.77 8.75 -4.41
CA VAL A 154 10.87 9.10 -3.00
C VAL A 154 11.72 10.36 -2.81
N PHE A 155 11.63 10.99 -1.64
CA PHE A 155 12.72 11.78 -1.10
C PHE A 155 13.75 10.81 -0.56
N PRO A 156 15.02 10.87 -1.01
CA PRO A 156 16.02 9.87 -0.65
C PRO A 156 16.51 9.97 0.80
N ILE A 157 16.38 11.14 1.43
CA ILE A 157 16.88 11.41 2.76
C ILE A 157 15.72 11.43 3.76
N THR A 158 15.77 10.53 4.75
CA THR A 158 14.70 10.36 5.74
C THR A 158 15.05 10.90 7.13
N SER A 159 16.31 11.28 7.34
CA SER A 159 16.81 11.85 8.60
C SER A 159 17.70 13.04 8.32
N THR A 160 17.36 14.18 8.90
CA THR A 160 18.10 15.42 8.72
C THR A 160 19.36 15.49 9.57
N SER A 161 19.40 14.79 10.69
CA SER A 161 20.49 14.87 11.68
C SER A 161 21.75 14.11 11.30
N ASP A 162 21.72 13.29 10.25
CA ASP A 162 22.86 12.47 9.79
C ASP A 162 23.09 12.53 8.28
N MET A 163 22.55 13.54 7.60
CA MET A 163 22.66 13.71 6.14
C MET A 163 24.10 13.64 5.65
N LEU A 164 25.03 14.25 6.36
CA LEU A 164 26.45 14.31 5.97
C LEU A 164 27.26 13.08 6.39
N THR A 165 26.74 12.22 7.27
CA THR A 165 27.51 11.10 7.84
C THR A 165 26.95 9.74 7.48
N ASN A 166 25.68 9.67 7.10
CA ASN A 166 25.04 8.41 6.73
C ASN A 166 25.51 7.94 5.35
N PRO A 167 26.20 6.79 5.24
CA PRO A 167 26.68 6.29 3.94
C PRO A 167 25.56 5.97 2.95
N ALA A 168 24.33 5.72 3.41
CA ALA A 168 23.20 5.49 2.55
C ALA A 168 22.81 6.71 1.70
N TYR A 169 23.21 7.91 2.12
CA TYR A 169 22.92 9.17 1.42
C TYR A 169 24.09 9.65 0.54
N ALA A 170 25.19 8.88 0.45
CA ALA A 170 26.41 9.31 -0.24
C ALA A 170 26.17 9.74 -1.70
N ASP A 171 25.26 9.06 -2.41
CA ASP A 171 24.93 9.37 -3.81
C ASP A 171 24.19 10.72 -3.98
N PHE A 172 23.65 11.27 -2.90
CA PHE A 172 22.89 12.53 -2.86
C PHE A 172 23.68 13.68 -2.23
N VAL A 173 24.94 13.45 -1.86
CA VAL A 173 25.79 14.42 -1.19
C VAL A 173 27.02 14.72 -2.05
N THR A 174 27.02 15.88 -2.70
CA THR A 174 28.21 16.41 -3.37
C THR A 174 29.11 17.11 -2.35
N ARG A 175 30.27 16.52 -2.04
CA ARG A 175 31.24 17.08 -1.09
C ARG A 175 32.16 18.06 -1.78
N ASN A 176 32.59 19.09 -1.03
CA ASN A 176 33.48 20.15 -1.50
C ASN A 176 33.02 20.72 -2.87
N PRO A 177 31.79 21.24 -2.95
CA PRO A 177 31.23 21.73 -4.20
C PRO A 177 32.01 22.96 -4.68
N THR A 178 32.21 23.07 -6.00
CA THR A 178 32.80 24.27 -6.60
C THR A 178 31.87 25.47 -6.46
N VAL A 179 32.39 26.67 -6.54
CA VAL A 179 31.63 27.91 -6.50
C VAL A 179 30.57 27.94 -7.63
N GLU A 180 30.90 27.38 -8.79
CA GLU A 180 29.96 27.27 -9.92
C GLU A 180 28.77 26.37 -9.56
N GLN A 181 29.00 25.20 -8.94
CA GLN A 181 27.93 24.30 -8.48
C GLN A 181 27.03 24.95 -7.44
N GLN A 182 27.63 25.66 -6.48
CA GLN A 182 26.90 26.42 -5.47
C GLN A 182 26.03 27.51 -6.09
N THR A 183 26.63 28.32 -7.00
CA THR A 183 25.94 29.40 -7.71
C THR A 183 24.77 28.84 -8.52
N LYS A 184 24.95 27.71 -9.19
CA LYS A 184 23.88 27.04 -9.92
C LYS A 184 22.70 26.70 -9.02
N VAL A 185 22.94 26.18 -7.83
CA VAL A 185 21.86 25.87 -6.86
C VAL A 185 21.15 27.18 -6.45
N ILE A 186 21.92 28.20 -6.02
CA ILE A 186 21.35 29.48 -5.57
C ILE A 186 20.48 30.16 -6.66
N THR A 187 20.92 30.10 -7.93
CA THR A 187 20.22 30.78 -9.02
C THR A 187 19.08 30.00 -9.62
N SER A 188 19.02 28.67 -9.42
CA SER A 188 17.97 27.79 -9.97
C SER A 188 16.84 27.46 -8.99
N THR A 189 16.93 27.92 -7.75
CA THR A 189 15.96 27.59 -6.70
C THR A 189 15.57 28.83 -5.90
N GLU A 190 14.53 28.74 -5.08
CA GLU A 190 14.29 29.70 -4.01
C GLU A 190 15.30 29.44 -2.89
N PHE A 191 16.33 30.30 -2.83
CA PHE A 191 17.40 30.20 -1.86
C PHE A 191 17.12 30.98 -0.59
N ALA A 192 17.31 30.32 0.57
CA ALA A 192 17.24 30.95 1.87
C ALA A 192 18.46 30.60 2.73
N ASN A 193 19.16 31.63 3.21
CA ASN A 193 20.28 31.45 4.12
C ASN A 193 19.78 31.33 5.57
N GLN A 194 19.90 30.14 6.14
CA GLN A 194 19.51 29.79 7.51
C GLN A 194 20.76 29.47 8.38
N SER A 195 21.96 29.80 7.91
CA SER A 195 23.20 29.52 8.63
C SER A 195 23.47 30.46 9.83
N GLY A 196 22.78 31.59 9.87
CA GLY A 196 23.02 32.64 10.87
C GLY A 196 24.23 33.54 10.56
N ALA A 197 24.92 33.31 9.45
CA ALA A 197 26.08 34.08 8.98
C ALA A 197 25.95 34.44 7.49
N PRO A 198 26.63 35.46 6.96
CA PRO A 198 26.71 35.72 5.53
C PRO A 198 27.17 34.49 4.74
N TYR A 199 26.63 34.32 3.53
CA TYR A 199 27.07 33.26 2.63
C TYR A 199 28.57 33.48 2.25
N ASP A 200 29.36 32.47 2.53
CA ASP A 200 30.77 32.38 2.09
C ASP A 200 30.95 31.06 1.33
N PRO A 201 31.25 31.08 0.03
CA PRO A 201 31.46 29.87 -0.75
C PRO A 201 32.65 29.01 -0.27
N GLY A 202 33.59 29.59 0.44
CA GLY A 202 34.74 28.87 1.03
C GLY A 202 34.34 27.95 2.19
N ASN A 203 33.22 28.25 2.86
CA ASN A 203 32.75 27.51 4.03
C ASN A 203 31.70 26.43 3.65
N VAL A 204 31.28 26.32 2.38
CA VAL A 204 30.30 25.30 1.94
C VAL A 204 30.98 23.97 1.72
N VAL A 205 30.78 23.03 2.64
CA VAL A 205 31.39 21.70 2.60
C VAL A 205 30.62 20.66 1.79
N ALA A 206 29.32 20.89 1.55
CA ALA A 206 28.52 19.99 0.77
C ALA A 206 27.28 20.66 0.15
N ILE A 207 26.80 20.05 -0.96
CA ILE A 207 25.44 20.20 -1.47
C ILE A 207 24.72 18.86 -1.27
N ILE A 208 23.57 18.89 -0.61
CA ILE A 208 22.71 17.74 -0.31
C ILE A 208 21.49 17.86 -1.19
N ASP A 209 21.29 16.93 -2.12
CA ASP A 209 20.16 16.92 -3.05
C ASP A 209 19.09 15.94 -2.57
N ASP A 210 18.05 16.46 -1.92
CA ASP A 210 16.91 15.70 -1.43
C ASP A 210 15.66 15.98 -2.26
N ARG A 211 15.80 16.26 -3.55
CA ARG A 211 14.65 16.32 -4.47
C ARG A 211 14.10 14.93 -4.73
N PHE A 212 12.87 14.86 -5.21
CA PHE A 212 12.29 13.59 -5.66
C PHE A 212 13.19 12.85 -6.65
N VAL A 213 13.39 11.55 -6.43
CA VAL A 213 14.27 10.71 -7.26
C VAL A 213 13.69 9.29 -7.41
N ASN A 214 13.96 8.65 -8.55
CA ASN A 214 13.66 7.23 -8.78
C ASN A 214 14.75 6.34 -8.16
N ALA A 215 14.75 6.17 -6.86
CA ALA A 215 15.83 5.46 -6.15
C ALA A 215 15.34 4.24 -5.36
N ALA A 216 14.09 4.23 -4.93
CA ALA A 216 13.61 3.22 -4.02
C ALA A 216 13.12 1.95 -4.74
N ARG A 217 13.33 0.81 -4.07
CA ARG A 217 12.79 -0.49 -4.45
C ARG A 217 11.95 -1.04 -3.31
N GLN A 218 10.86 -1.71 -3.63
CA GLN A 218 10.06 -2.43 -2.64
C GLN A 218 9.71 -3.81 -3.17
N ARG A 219 9.90 -4.83 -2.36
CA ARG A 219 9.47 -6.19 -2.63
C ARG A 219 8.37 -6.58 -1.67
N ILE A 220 7.22 -6.99 -2.20
CA ILE A 220 6.04 -7.35 -1.42
C ILE A 220 5.67 -8.78 -1.76
N LYS A 221 5.58 -9.64 -0.74
CA LYS A 221 5.14 -11.03 -0.88
C LYS A 221 4.03 -11.30 0.11
N GLY A 222 3.11 -12.15 -0.25
CA GLY A 222 2.03 -12.50 0.67
C GLY A 222 1.34 -13.80 0.34
N ILE A 223 0.55 -14.21 1.34
CA ILE A 223 -0.34 -15.37 1.27
C ILE A 223 -1.69 -14.90 1.79
N ASP A 224 -2.73 -15.09 0.99
CA ASP A 224 -4.11 -14.81 1.35
C ASP A 224 -4.90 -16.12 1.36
N LEU A 225 -5.58 -16.38 2.46
CA LEU A 225 -6.55 -17.46 2.59
C LEU A 225 -7.91 -16.85 2.85
N SER A 226 -8.89 -17.19 2.03
CA SER A 226 -10.28 -16.82 2.24
C SER A 226 -11.19 -18.03 2.09
N GLY A 227 -12.32 -18.00 2.77
CA GLY A 227 -13.30 -19.05 2.63
C GLY A 227 -14.63 -18.74 3.27
N SER A 228 -15.63 -19.48 2.84
CA SER A 228 -16.97 -19.44 3.41
C SER A 228 -17.61 -20.84 3.40
N TYR A 229 -18.41 -21.10 4.41
CA TYR A 229 -19.27 -22.29 4.46
C TYR A 229 -20.68 -21.89 4.89
N ARG A 230 -21.66 -22.39 4.16
CA ARG A 230 -23.08 -22.12 4.41
C ARG A 230 -23.76 -23.36 4.99
N PHE A 231 -24.38 -23.19 6.15
CA PHE A 231 -25.27 -24.16 6.78
C PHE A 231 -26.73 -23.73 6.51
N ASP A 232 -27.49 -24.58 5.83
CA ASP A 232 -28.96 -24.41 5.73
C ASP A 232 -29.61 -25.15 6.89
N LEU A 233 -30.21 -24.40 7.79
CA LEU A 233 -31.01 -24.88 8.90
C LEU A 233 -32.49 -24.81 8.49
N ALA A 234 -33.37 -25.53 9.15
CA ALA A 234 -34.79 -25.70 8.70
C ALA A 234 -35.45 -24.42 8.21
N ASN A 235 -35.35 -23.31 8.95
CA ASN A 235 -35.98 -22.02 8.60
C ASN A 235 -34.95 -20.86 8.63
N SER A 236 -33.68 -21.16 8.60
CA SER A 236 -32.64 -20.12 8.68
C SER A 236 -31.36 -20.56 7.96
N ARG A 237 -30.50 -19.59 7.70
CA ARG A 237 -29.20 -19.80 7.07
C ARG A 237 -28.10 -19.25 7.98
N LEU A 238 -27.08 -20.04 8.22
CA LEU A 238 -25.86 -19.61 8.90
C LEU A 238 -24.70 -19.66 7.91
N THR A 239 -24.00 -18.56 7.73
CA THR A 239 -22.80 -18.51 6.92
C THR A 239 -21.60 -18.15 7.79
N VAL A 240 -20.62 -19.03 7.84
CA VAL A 240 -19.29 -18.75 8.42
C VAL A 240 -18.40 -18.30 7.28
N ARG A 241 -17.72 -17.17 7.44
CA ARG A 241 -16.78 -16.68 6.42
C ARG A 241 -15.62 -15.95 7.06
N GLY A 242 -14.49 -15.97 6.35
CA GLY A 242 -13.32 -15.25 6.83
C GLY A 242 -12.23 -15.15 5.78
N SER A 243 -11.28 -14.29 6.10
CA SER A 243 -10.04 -14.16 5.37
C SER A 243 -8.89 -13.86 6.34
N VAL A 244 -7.71 -14.38 5.99
CA VAL A 244 -6.44 -14.11 6.69
C VAL A 244 -5.39 -13.81 5.63
N SER A 245 -4.65 -12.74 5.84
CA SER A 245 -3.53 -12.32 5.00
C SER A 245 -2.24 -12.32 5.82
N TRP A 246 -1.20 -12.91 5.25
CA TRP A 246 0.17 -12.74 5.71
C TRP A 246 0.95 -11.95 4.67
N LEU A 247 1.66 -10.92 5.11
CA LEU A 247 2.40 -9.99 4.28
C LEU A 247 3.85 -9.90 4.74
N ASN A 248 4.78 -10.02 3.82
CA ASN A 248 6.15 -9.56 3.97
C ASN A 248 6.40 -8.42 2.99
N SER A 249 7.02 -7.35 3.46
CA SER A 249 7.41 -6.21 2.63
C SER A 249 8.77 -5.74 3.05
N GLU A 250 9.67 -5.66 2.09
CA GLU A 250 11.03 -5.17 2.25
C GLU A 250 11.21 -3.97 1.33
N GLN A 251 11.89 -2.93 1.80
CA GLN A 251 12.19 -1.78 0.95
C GLN A 251 13.64 -1.31 1.11
N ALA A 252 14.19 -0.80 0.04
CA ALA A 252 15.41 0.00 0.01
C ALA A 252 15.03 1.40 -0.46
N LEU A 253 15.47 2.43 0.26
CA LEU A 253 15.14 3.82 -0.07
C LEU A 253 16.09 4.41 -1.12
N THR A 254 17.28 3.83 -1.25
CA THR A 254 18.29 4.24 -2.23
C THR A 254 18.84 3.03 -2.96
N SER A 255 19.53 3.23 -4.07
CA SER A 255 20.17 2.16 -4.84
C SER A 255 21.26 1.42 -4.05
N THR A 256 21.88 2.10 -3.08
CA THR A 256 22.95 1.58 -2.22
C THR A 256 22.47 1.03 -0.88
N SER A 257 21.19 1.29 -0.51
CA SER A 257 20.60 0.78 0.72
C SER A 257 20.30 -0.71 0.62
N MET A 258 20.54 -1.45 1.71
CA MET A 258 20.07 -2.81 1.83
C MET A 258 18.54 -2.83 1.98
N LEU A 259 17.90 -3.87 1.43
CA LEU A 259 16.49 -4.15 1.68
C LEU A 259 16.28 -4.40 3.18
N SER A 260 15.39 -3.65 3.77
CA SER A 260 14.99 -3.78 5.18
C SER A 260 13.49 -4.05 5.30
N ASP A 261 13.13 -4.83 6.31
CA ASP A 261 11.71 -5.09 6.61
C ASP A 261 10.95 -3.78 6.78
N SER A 262 9.81 -3.65 6.09
CA SER A 262 8.85 -2.57 6.31
C SER A 262 7.54 -3.11 6.89
N ALA A 263 7.11 -4.33 6.54
CA ALA A 263 5.93 -4.92 7.16
C ALA A 263 6.19 -5.31 8.64
N GLY A 264 5.21 -5.03 9.50
CA GLY A 264 5.30 -5.31 10.93
C GLY A 264 6.13 -4.30 11.72
N ILE A 265 6.43 -3.15 11.13
CA ILE A 265 7.05 -1.99 11.78
C ILE A 265 5.97 -0.95 12.06
N LEU A 266 6.15 -0.14 13.10
CA LEU A 266 5.24 0.94 13.49
C LEU A 266 4.98 1.88 12.30
N PHE A 267 3.72 2.19 12.02
CA PHE A 267 3.21 2.96 10.88
C PHE A 267 3.33 2.31 9.50
N TYR A 268 3.80 1.06 9.43
CA TYR A 268 3.78 0.24 8.22
C TYR A 268 2.74 -0.89 8.34
N PRO A 269 2.36 -1.57 7.25
CA PRO A 269 1.38 -2.66 7.30
C PRO A 269 1.75 -3.76 8.30
N ALA A 270 0.76 -4.23 9.05
CA ALA A 270 0.94 -5.38 9.94
C ALA A 270 1.24 -6.66 9.14
N LYS A 271 2.13 -7.55 9.65
CA LYS A 271 2.50 -8.81 8.96
C LYS A 271 1.33 -9.78 8.83
N VAL A 272 0.40 -9.77 9.79
CA VAL A 272 -0.78 -10.63 9.76
C VAL A 272 -2.02 -9.80 9.99
N SER A 273 -3.01 -9.96 9.14
CA SER A 273 -4.34 -9.38 9.31
C SER A 273 -5.41 -10.40 8.95
N GLY A 274 -6.55 -10.35 9.62
CA GLY A 274 -7.65 -11.26 9.33
C GLY A 274 -8.99 -10.74 9.81
N ARG A 275 -10.05 -11.27 9.18
CA ARG A 275 -11.43 -11.04 9.58
C ARG A 275 -12.20 -12.36 9.47
N VAL A 276 -12.80 -12.79 10.56
CA VAL A 276 -13.61 -14.02 10.61
C VAL A 276 -14.91 -13.73 11.32
N GLY A 277 -16.00 -14.27 10.83
CA GLY A 277 -17.30 -14.06 11.46
C GLY A 277 -18.40 -14.95 10.92
N VAL A 278 -19.55 -14.74 11.49
CA VAL A 278 -20.78 -15.46 11.16
C VAL A 278 -21.89 -14.49 10.79
N VAL A 279 -22.72 -14.91 9.84
CA VAL A 279 -23.92 -14.23 9.42
C VAL A 279 -25.08 -15.23 9.53
N TRP A 280 -26.07 -14.91 10.35
CA TRP A 280 -27.29 -15.68 10.47
C TRP A 280 -28.47 -14.90 9.87
N ALA A 281 -29.27 -15.56 9.06
CA ALA A 281 -30.43 -14.97 8.39
C ALA A 281 -31.67 -15.84 8.51
N ARG A 282 -32.79 -15.21 8.88
CA ARG A 282 -34.12 -15.84 8.98
C ARG A 282 -35.23 -14.83 8.74
N GLU A 283 -36.11 -15.08 7.79
CA GLU A 283 -37.39 -14.35 7.60
C GLU A 283 -37.25 -12.80 7.67
N GLY A 284 -36.30 -12.23 6.94
CA GLY A 284 -36.04 -10.79 6.95
C GLY A 284 -35.11 -10.33 8.06
N LEU A 285 -34.87 -11.14 9.09
CA LEU A 285 -33.87 -10.83 10.14
C LEU A 285 -32.50 -11.36 9.76
N THR A 286 -31.50 -10.49 9.83
CA THR A 286 -30.10 -10.83 9.63
C THR A 286 -29.27 -10.33 10.82
N ALA A 287 -28.52 -11.23 11.43
CA ALA A 287 -27.56 -10.92 12.48
C ALA A 287 -26.16 -11.32 12.06
N SER A 288 -25.17 -10.52 12.37
CA SER A 288 -23.78 -10.86 12.10
C SER A 288 -22.85 -10.42 13.22
N ILE A 289 -21.78 -11.19 13.41
CA ILE A 289 -20.65 -10.82 14.26
C ILE A 289 -19.34 -11.17 13.55
N PHE A 290 -18.39 -10.25 13.57
CA PHE A 290 -17.06 -10.41 12.98
C PHE A 290 -15.98 -10.03 13.96
N GLY A 291 -14.96 -10.88 14.08
CA GLY A 291 -13.69 -10.55 14.73
C GLY A 291 -12.70 -10.04 13.68
N ASN A 292 -12.07 -8.91 13.96
CA ASN A 292 -11.00 -8.33 13.15
C ASN A 292 -9.69 -8.44 13.93
N TYR A 293 -8.66 -8.97 13.30
CA TYR A 293 -7.34 -9.17 13.89
C TYR A 293 -6.27 -8.44 13.11
N LYS A 294 -5.37 -7.77 13.83
CA LYS A 294 -4.11 -7.23 13.31
C LYS A 294 -2.99 -7.66 14.24
N SER A 295 -1.89 -8.20 13.69
CA SER A 295 -0.71 -8.49 14.50
C SER A 295 -0.07 -7.23 15.05
N GLY A 296 0.61 -7.34 16.20
CA GLY A 296 1.42 -6.25 16.71
C GLY A 296 2.58 -5.92 15.79
N VAL A 297 3.00 -4.66 15.84
CA VAL A 297 4.13 -4.12 15.07
C VAL A 297 5.30 -3.79 16.00
N THR A 298 6.49 -3.68 15.45
CA THR A 298 7.72 -3.35 16.20
C THR A 298 8.02 -1.86 16.05
N ASN A 299 8.22 -1.19 17.16
CA ASN A 299 8.77 0.17 17.16
C ASN A 299 10.29 0.09 17.05
N ILE A 300 10.86 0.57 15.94
CA ILE A 300 12.31 0.53 15.71
C ILE A 300 13.10 1.47 16.62
N ALA A 301 12.45 2.52 17.18
CA ALA A 301 13.12 3.48 18.04
C ALA A 301 13.55 2.88 19.38
N ASP A 302 12.81 1.90 19.91
CA ASP A 302 13.08 1.24 21.20
C ASP A 302 13.14 -0.29 21.10
N GLY A 303 12.97 -0.86 19.90
CA GLY A 303 13.00 -2.29 19.63
C GLY A 303 11.79 -3.06 20.18
N ARG A 304 10.78 -2.40 20.77
CA ARG A 304 9.65 -3.06 21.41
C ARG A 304 8.59 -3.48 20.40
N LYS A 305 8.12 -4.71 20.54
CA LYS A 305 6.98 -5.22 19.80
C LYS A 305 5.69 -4.96 20.60
N GLY A 306 4.75 -4.25 19.99
CA GLY A 306 3.44 -4.01 20.57
C GLY A 306 2.52 -5.23 20.50
N ALA A 307 1.45 -5.19 21.29
CA ALA A 307 0.43 -6.22 21.31
C ALA A 307 -0.38 -6.22 20.00
N SER A 308 -1.01 -7.36 19.68
CA SER A 308 -2.01 -7.44 18.62
C SER A 308 -3.27 -6.64 18.97
N PHE A 309 -3.99 -6.22 17.94
CA PHE A 309 -5.25 -5.50 18.08
C PHE A 309 -6.39 -6.32 17.51
N THR A 310 -7.35 -6.69 18.39
CA THR A 310 -8.53 -7.46 18.00
C THR A 310 -9.78 -6.69 18.39
N THR A 311 -10.69 -6.48 17.43
CA THR A 311 -12.00 -5.87 17.65
C THR A 311 -13.11 -6.79 17.17
N PHE A 312 -14.32 -6.58 17.69
CA PHE A 312 -15.51 -7.29 17.26
C PHE A 312 -16.53 -6.29 16.76
N ASP A 313 -17.13 -6.57 15.59
CA ASP A 313 -18.22 -5.79 15.02
C ASP A 313 -19.47 -6.65 14.97
N ALA A 314 -20.61 -6.07 15.31
CA ALA A 314 -21.90 -6.76 15.27
C ALA A 314 -22.92 -5.91 14.52
N THR A 315 -23.81 -6.57 13.76
CA THR A 315 -24.91 -5.91 13.04
C THR A 315 -26.18 -6.74 13.21
N LEU A 316 -27.29 -6.06 13.45
CA LEU A 316 -28.63 -6.62 13.45
C LEU A 316 -29.47 -5.81 12.46
N ARG A 317 -30.03 -6.48 11.46
CA ARG A 317 -30.84 -5.88 10.41
C ARG A 317 -32.18 -6.62 10.31
N TYR A 318 -33.25 -5.87 10.22
CA TYR A 318 -34.58 -6.39 9.95
C TYR A 318 -35.19 -5.74 8.70
N ASP A 319 -35.51 -6.57 7.71
CA ASP A 319 -36.15 -6.20 6.44
C ASP A 319 -37.63 -6.59 6.49
N THR A 320 -38.50 -5.62 6.36
CA THR A 320 -39.95 -5.87 6.50
C THR A 320 -40.55 -6.58 5.30
N GLY A 321 -39.88 -6.56 4.15
CA GLY A 321 -40.37 -7.06 2.88
C GLY A 321 -41.57 -6.27 2.37
N ALA A 322 -42.19 -6.77 1.29
CA ALA A 322 -43.43 -6.20 0.74
C ALA A 322 -44.63 -6.48 1.67
N ARG A 323 -45.36 -5.42 2.04
CA ARG A 323 -46.56 -5.47 2.92
C ARG A 323 -47.54 -4.38 2.52
N ASP A 324 -48.82 -4.58 2.81
CA ASP A 324 -49.85 -3.56 2.61
C ASP A 324 -49.85 -2.54 3.78
N SER A 325 -48.74 -1.89 4.02
CA SER A 325 -48.60 -0.91 5.10
C SER A 325 -47.51 0.12 4.80
N VAL A 326 -47.50 1.19 5.56
CA VAL A 326 -46.45 2.22 5.50
C VAL A 326 -45.05 1.67 5.78
N LEU A 327 -44.96 0.50 6.43
CA LEU A 327 -43.70 -0.21 6.73
C LEU A 327 -43.26 -1.14 5.58
N SER A 328 -43.92 -1.13 4.42
CA SER A 328 -43.57 -1.94 3.26
C SER A 328 -42.14 -1.57 2.78
N ASN A 329 -41.33 -2.58 2.45
CA ASN A 329 -39.96 -2.45 1.92
C ASN A 329 -39.06 -1.55 2.78
N MET A 330 -39.24 -1.57 4.09
CA MET A 330 -38.35 -0.89 5.02
C MET A 330 -37.29 -1.83 5.57
N ALA A 331 -36.12 -1.30 5.79
CA ALA A 331 -35.04 -1.98 6.52
C ALA A 331 -34.56 -1.12 7.71
N PHE A 332 -34.45 -1.76 8.86
CA PHE A 332 -33.93 -1.20 10.10
C PHE A 332 -32.63 -1.90 10.42
N GLU A 333 -31.59 -1.14 10.70
CA GLU A 333 -30.27 -1.70 11.01
C GLU A 333 -29.65 -1.01 12.22
N ILE A 334 -29.16 -1.82 13.14
CA ILE A 334 -28.30 -1.38 14.24
C ILE A 334 -26.95 -2.04 14.05
N SER A 335 -25.89 -1.26 14.05
CA SER A 335 -24.52 -1.79 14.00
C SER A 335 -23.64 -1.21 15.09
N ALA A 336 -22.72 -2.03 15.55
CA ALA A 336 -21.71 -1.69 16.52
C ALA A 336 -20.34 -2.09 15.96
N GLN A 337 -19.47 -1.10 15.73
CA GLN A 337 -18.05 -1.35 15.45
C GLN A 337 -17.26 -1.30 16.75
N ASN A 338 -16.23 -2.15 16.86
CA ASN A 338 -15.45 -2.28 18.08
C ASN A 338 -16.35 -2.45 19.31
N LEU A 339 -17.23 -3.44 19.28
CA LEU A 339 -18.28 -3.71 20.27
C LEU A 339 -17.76 -3.70 21.72
N LEU A 340 -16.55 -4.22 21.93
CA LEU A 340 -15.92 -4.32 23.26
C LEU A 340 -15.12 -3.06 23.64
N ASN A 341 -15.18 -1.99 22.85
CA ASN A 341 -14.48 -0.72 23.10
C ASN A 341 -12.96 -0.90 23.32
N ARG A 342 -12.33 -1.77 22.52
CA ARG A 342 -10.90 -2.03 22.59
C ARG A 342 -10.11 -0.79 22.19
N LYS A 343 -9.16 -0.36 23.02
CA LYS A 343 -8.21 0.72 22.72
C LYS A 343 -6.99 0.14 21.99
N PRO A 344 -6.41 0.88 21.02
CA PRO A 344 -5.17 0.46 20.37
C PRO A 344 -3.99 0.41 21.37
N PRO A 345 -3.00 -0.47 21.14
CA PRO A 345 -1.76 -0.46 21.89
C PRO A 345 -1.03 0.88 21.76
N LEU A 346 -0.42 1.36 22.85
CA LEU A 346 0.38 2.57 22.86
C LEU A 346 1.85 2.24 22.63
N TYR A 347 2.53 3.13 21.92
CA TYR A 347 3.96 3.08 21.61
C TYR A 347 4.65 4.36 22.07
N ALA A 348 5.91 4.26 22.46
CA ALA A 348 6.75 5.43 22.63
C ALA A 348 7.02 6.01 21.23
N VAL A 349 6.73 7.29 21.05
CA VAL A 349 7.02 8.02 19.79
C VAL A 349 8.06 9.11 20.07
N THR A 350 8.96 9.30 19.12
CA THR A 350 10.06 10.26 19.25
C THR A 350 9.70 11.65 18.74
N SER A 351 8.60 11.78 18.00
CA SER A 351 8.09 13.06 17.50
C SER A 351 6.69 13.32 18.06
N PHE A 352 6.44 14.54 18.49
CA PHE A 352 5.11 14.99 18.96
C PHE A 352 4.05 15.01 17.83
N GLU A 353 4.49 15.01 16.58
CA GLU A 353 3.60 14.94 15.41
C GLU A 353 3.00 13.56 15.19
N ASN A 354 3.62 12.53 15.74
CA ASN A 354 3.17 11.16 15.61
C ASN A 354 2.14 10.79 16.70
N ALA A 355 1.07 10.12 16.28
CA ALA A 355 0.13 9.55 17.22
C ALA A 355 0.83 8.50 18.13
N PRO A 356 0.52 8.43 19.43
CA PRO A 356 1.13 7.44 20.35
C PRO A 356 0.59 6.02 20.14
N TYR A 357 0.02 5.73 19.00
CA TYR A 357 -0.46 4.41 18.60
C TYR A 357 -0.25 4.26 17.08
N ASP A 358 -0.30 3.03 16.59
CA ASP A 358 -0.17 2.74 15.15
C ASP A 358 -1.44 3.16 14.39
N SER A 359 -1.46 4.39 13.92
CA SER A 359 -2.59 4.97 13.16
C SER A 359 -2.79 4.36 11.77
N THR A 360 -1.79 3.66 11.22
CA THR A 360 -1.88 2.94 9.95
C THR A 360 -2.71 1.66 10.10
N ASN A 361 -2.55 0.94 11.21
CA ASN A 361 -3.18 -0.37 11.38
C ASN A 361 -4.39 -0.35 12.32
N TYR A 362 -4.49 0.61 13.25
CA TYR A 362 -5.48 0.61 14.31
C TYR A 362 -6.27 1.92 14.32
N SER A 363 -7.57 1.81 14.62
CA SER A 363 -8.43 2.98 14.82
C SER A 363 -8.46 3.39 16.29
N ALA A 364 -8.27 4.67 16.57
CA ALA A 364 -8.48 5.25 17.89
C ALA A 364 -9.95 5.48 18.21
N ILE A 365 -10.84 5.41 17.24
CA ILE A 365 -12.29 5.46 17.46
C ILE A 365 -12.66 4.23 18.28
N GLY A 366 -13.10 4.43 19.51
CA GLY A 366 -13.58 3.36 20.37
C GLY A 366 -14.81 2.66 19.77
N ARG A 367 -15.73 2.23 20.59
CA ARG A 367 -17.00 1.68 20.13
C ARG A 367 -17.81 2.75 19.40
N PHE A 368 -18.20 2.43 18.17
CA PHE A 368 -19.07 3.26 17.36
C PHE A 368 -20.40 2.54 17.15
N LEU A 369 -21.50 3.20 17.47
CA LEU A 369 -22.86 2.67 17.29
C LEU A 369 -23.54 3.46 16.19
N SER A 370 -24.23 2.77 15.28
CA SER A 370 -25.04 3.41 14.26
C SER A 370 -26.42 2.76 14.16
N PHE A 371 -27.40 3.58 13.80
CA PHE A 371 -28.75 3.16 13.50
C PHE A 371 -29.11 3.69 12.12
N SER A 372 -29.68 2.85 11.27
CA SER A 372 -30.09 3.19 9.90
C SER A 372 -31.52 2.73 9.63
N ILE A 373 -32.28 3.59 8.96
CA ILE A 373 -33.60 3.25 8.41
C ILE A 373 -33.53 3.52 6.91
N SER A 374 -33.91 2.55 6.10
CA SER A 374 -34.04 2.71 4.65
C SER A 374 -35.41 2.24 4.15
N LYS A 375 -35.93 2.90 3.13
CA LYS A 375 -37.18 2.51 2.45
C LYS A 375 -36.94 2.46 0.95
N ARG A 376 -37.40 1.41 0.31
CA ARG A 376 -37.47 1.30 -1.15
C ARG A 376 -38.90 1.53 -1.61
N TRP A 377 -39.07 2.41 -2.58
CA TRP A 377 -40.37 2.78 -3.18
C TRP A 377 -40.66 1.91 -4.38
#